data_bf6f8f994759a98ee9ca0fac65705f07
#
_entry.id   bf6f8f994759a98ee9ca0fac65705f07
#
_cell.length_a   1.000
_cell.length_b   1.000
_cell.length_c   1.000
_cell.angle_alpha   90.00
_cell.angle_beta   90.00
_cell.angle_gamma   90.00
#
_symmetry.space_group_name_H-M   'P 1'
#
loop_
_entity.id
_entity.type
_entity.pdbx_description
1 polymer ?
#
loop_
_entity_poly.entity_id
_entity_poly.type
_entity_poly.pdbx_seq_one_letter_code
_entity_poly.pdbx_strand_id
1 'polypeptide(L)'
;AKKILDKAIEYGIRKEDVYIDCLTLTASAEQENVMQTVNAVERVKNELGLKTVLGVSNISFGLPSREIVNHNFLMMALTKGLDLPIMNPNIDSMTATVRAYKLLTNIDKNSVDFISHYGGEKKTAPAATGAKAEIDLPYAIENGLKKEAADLTAKLLQETEAMNIVNDMLIPALDKAGAEFEKG
;
A
#
# COMPACT_ATOMS: atom_id res chain seq x y z
N ALA A 1 21.71 -14.68 -14.62
CA ALA A 1 21.82 -14.53 -13.16
C ALA A 1 22.88 -15.49 -12.57
N LYS A 2 22.76 -16.85 -12.78
CA LYS A 2 23.67 -17.81 -12.16
C LYS A 2 25.14 -17.54 -12.49
N LYS A 3 25.50 -17.35 -13.77
CA LYS A 3 26.88 -17.03 -14.18
C LYS A 3 27.42 -15.74 -13.53
N ILE A 4 26.55 -14.75 -13.30
CA ILE A 4 26.94 -13.50 -12.62
C ILE A 4 27.24 -13.79 -11.16
N LEU A 5 26.38 -14.57 -10.48
CA LEU A 5 26.58 -14.96 -9.10
C LEU A 5 27.89 -15.73 -8.93
N ASP A 6 28.13 -16.78 -9.76
CA ASP A 6 29.33 -17.61 -9.68
C ASP A 6 30.62 -16.74 -9.83
N LYS A 7 30.56 -15.78 -10.77
CA LYS A 7 31.68 -14.86 -10.99
C LYS A 7 31.88 -13.85 -9.86
N ALA A 8 30.78 -13.32 -9.31
CA ALA A 8 30.83 -12.41 -8.17
C ALA A 8 31.50 -13.08 -6.95
N ILE A 9 31.10 -14.32 -6.68
CA ILE A 9 31.70 -15.10 -5.56
C ILE A 9 33.18 -15.37 -5.81
N GLU A 10 33.58 -15.70 -7.04
CA GLU A 10 35.00 -15.90 -7.42
C GLU A 10 35.83 -14.65 -7.11
N TYR A 11 35.26 -13.44 -7.27
CA TYR A 11 35.93 -12.18 -6.93
C TYR A 11 35.74 -11.74 -5.47
N GLY A 12 35.20 -12.60 -4.60
CA GLY A 12 35.00 -12.32 -3.19
C GLY A 12 33.82 -11.40 -2.86
N ILE A 13 32.93 -11.16 -3.80
CA ILE A 13 31.68 -10.39 -3.55
C ILE A 13 30.70 -11.33 -2.85
N ARG A 14 30.15 -10.87 -1.73
CA ARG A 14 29.19 -11.65 -0.97
C ARG A 14 27.88 -11.77 -1.74
N LYS A 15 27.21 -12.90 -1.61
CA LYS A 15 25.93 -13.18 -2.28
C LYS A 15 24.86 -12.11 -1.98
N GLU A 16 24.78 -11.66 -0.75
CA GLU A 16 23.81 -10.64 -0.31
C GLU A 16 24.05 -9.25 -0.91
N ASP A 17 25.23 -9.02 -1.50
CA ASP A 17 25.59 -7.76 -2.17
C ASP A 17 25.34 -7.81 -3.69
N VAL A 18 24.87 -8.97 -4.20
CA VAL A 18 24.57 -9.18 -5.60
C VAL A 18 23.10 -8.87 -5.89
N TYR A 19 22.85 -7.93 -6.77
CA TYR A 19 21.53 -7.59 -7.30
C TYR A 19 21.43 -7.95 -8.76
N ILE A 20 20.37 -8.59 -9.18
CA ILE A 20 20.14 -8.97 -10.57
C ILE A 20 19.09 -8.04 -11.17
N ASP A 21 19.48 -7.33 -12.21
CA ASP A 21 18.52 -6.63 -13.08
C ASP A 21 17.88 -7.64 -14.03
N CYS A 22 16.57 -7.83 -13.88
CA CYS A 22 15.80 -8.78 -14.71
C CYS A 22 15.35 -8.16 -16.04
N LEU A 23 15.81 -6.95 -16.36
CA LEU A 23 15.61 -6.23 -17.60
C LEU A 23 14.13 -5.97 -17.94
N THR A 24 13.72 -4.72 -17.79
CA THR A 24 12.38 -4.29 -18.21
C THR A 24 12.41 -3.85 -19.68
N LEU A 25 11.83 -4.66 -20.57
CA LEU A 25 11.56 -4.30 -21.95
C LEU A 25 10.27 -3.50 -22.05
N THR A 26 10.14 -2.69 -23.10
CA THR A 26 8.95 -1.86 -23.27
C THR A 26 7.77 -2.66 -23.82
N ALA A 27 6.61 -2.52 -23.19
CA ALA A 27 5.40 -3.23 -23.59
C ALA A 27 4.89 -2.83 -24.99
N SER A 28 5.22 -1.63 -25.47
CA SER A 28 4.83 -1.19 -26.81
C SER A 28 5.53 -1.95 -27.94
N ALA A 29 6.73 -2.49 -27.69
CA ALA A 29 7.49 -3.24 -28.67
C ALA A 29 7.47 -4.74 -28.40
N GLU A 30 7.40 -5.16 -27.12
CA GLU A 30 7.57 -6.54 -26.69
C GLU A 30 6.53 -6.95 -25.66
N GLN A 31 5.26 -6.73 -25.94
CA GLN A 31 4.15 -6.95 -25.01
C GLN A 31 4.11 -8.40 -24.48
N GLU A 32 4.41 -9.38 -25.31
CA GLU A 32 4.45 -10.81 -24.95
C GLU A 32 5.54 -11.14 -23.90
N ASN A 33 6.58 -10.30 -23.80
CA ASN A 33 7.72 -10.51 -22.90
C ASN A 33 7.53 -9.85 -21.52
N VAL A 34 6.49 -9.05 -21.32
CA VAL A 34 6.23 -8.38 -20.03
C VAL A 34 6.18 -9.38 -18.88
N MET A 35 5.42 -10.44 -19.03
CA MET A 35 5.30 -11.47 -18.00
C MET A 35 6.57 -12.28 -17.81
N GLN A 36 7.45 -12.37 -18.80
CA GLN A 36 8.75 -13.03 -18.63
C GLN A 36 9.64 -12.24 -17.68
N THR A 37 9.63 -10.90 -17.73
CA THR A 37 10.34 -10.05 -16.77
C THR A 37 9.83 -10.28 -15.35
N VAL A 38 8.50 -10.27 -15.16
CA VAL A 38 7.86 -10.49 -13.86
C VAL A 38 8.21 -11.88 -13.30
N ASN A 39 8.14 -12.91 -14.14
CA ASN A 39 8.51 -14.28 -13.77
C ASN A 39 10.03 -14.43 -13.50
N ALA A 40 10.88 -13.66 -14.20
CA ALA A 40 12.32 -13.68 -13.95
C ALA A 40 12.65 -13.13 -12.56
N VAL A 41 11.96 -12.08 -12.08
CA VAL A 41 12.08 -11.57 -10.70
C VAL A 41 11.81 -12.69 -9.71
N GLU A 42 10.67 -13.39 -9.86
CA GLU A 42 10.29 -14.50 -8.98
C GLU A 42 11.32 -15.64 -8.98
N ARG A 43 11.81 -16.02 -10.17
CA ARG A 43 12.80 -17.10 -10.31
C ARG A 43 14.14 -16.72 -9.69
N VAL A 44 14.64 -15.52 -9.92
CA VAL A 44 15.90 -15.05 -9.31
C VAL A 44 15.79 -15.06 -7.80
N LYS A 45 14.64 -14.62 -7.27
CA LYS A 45 14.38 -14.61 -5.82
C LYS A 45 14.33 -16.02 -5.24
N ASN A 46 13.52 -16.89 -5.82
CA ASN A 46 13.23 -18.21 -5.25
C ASN A 46 14.29 -19.27 -5.58
N GLU A 47 14.82 -19.27 -6.81
CA GLU A 47 15.80 -20.29 -7.23
C GLU A 47 17.23 -19.95 -6.80
N LEU A 48 17.59 -18.65 -6.79
CA LEU A 48 18.95 -18.22 -6.49
C LEU A 48 19.09 -17.53 -5.14
N GLY A 49 17.97 -17.11 -4.52
CA GLY A 49 17.98 -16.35 -3.26
C GLY A 49 18.72 -15.02 -3.38
N LEU A 50 18.67 -14.39 -4.55
CA LEU A 50 19.32 -13.10 -4.83
C LEU A 50 18.30 -11.96 -4.73
N LYS A 51 18.82 -10.76 -4.56
CA LYS A 51 18.02 -9.54 -4.66
C LYS A 51 17.85 -9.14 -6.12
N THR A 52 16.72 -8.49 -6.41
CA THR A 52 16.34 -8.08 -7.76
C THR A 52 16.19 -6.58 -7.87
N VAL A 53 16.49 -6.04 -9.03
CA VAL A 53 16.32 -4.63 -9.40
C VAL A 53 15.65 -4.52 -10.76
N LEU A 54 14.80 -3.52 -10.94
CA LEU A 54 14.15 -3.20 -12.23
C LEU A 54 14.04 -1.69 -12.44
N GLY A 55 14.31 -1.25 -13.65
CA GLY A 55 13.90 0.06 -14.18
C GLY A 55 12.42 0.05 -14.53
N VAL A 56 11.54 0.31 -13.55
CA VAL A 56 10.09 0.11 -13.67
C VAL A 56 9.49 0.94 -14.81
N SER A 57 9.90 2.19 -14.96
CA SER A 57 9.31 3.10 -15.95
C SER A 57 9.62 2.75 -17.41
N ASN A 58 10.56 1.84 -17.65
CA ASN A 58 10.89 1.37 -19.01
C ASN A 58 9.72 0.63 -19.66
N ILE A 59 8.87 -0.03 -18.86
CA ILE A 59 7.73 -0.81 -19.34
C ILE A 59 6.79 0.00 -20.25
N SER A 60 6.66 1.29 -20.01
CA SER A 60 5.67 2.16 -20.65
C SER A 60 6.22 3.08 -21.75
N PHE A 61 7.47 2.91 -22.17
CA PHE A 61 8.01 3.74 -23.27
C PHE A 61 7.15 3.58 -24.52
N GLY A 62 6.83 4.73 -25.17
CA GLY A 62 6.00 4.78 -26.36
C GLY A 62 4.49 4.63 -26.13
N LEU A 63 4.04 4.45 -24.88
CA LEU A 63 2.62 4.36 -24.55
C LEU A 63 2.07 5.69 -24.01
N PRO A 64 0.78 6.00 -24.26
CA PRO A 64 0.10 7.10 -23.58
C PRO A 64 -0.17 6.74 -22.12
N SER A 65 -0.46 7.74 -21.28
CA SER A 65 -0.82 7.56 -19.87
C SER A 65 0.13 6.61 -19.11
N ARG A 66 1.42 6.82 -19.32
CA ARG A 66 2.50 5.96 -18.82
C ARG A 66 2.40 5.61 -17.33
N GLU A 67 1.89 6.55 -16.55
CA GLU A 67 1.73 6.40 -15.12
C GLU A 67 0.85 5.20 -14.76
N ILE A 68 -0.27 5.01 -15.48
CA ILE A 68 -1.17 3.87 -15.28
C ILE A 68 -0.43 2.54 -15.46
N VAL A 69 0.38 2.45 -16.50
CA VAL A 69 1.16 1.23 -16.78
C VAL A 69 2.24 1.01 -15.74
N ASN A 70 2.97 2.08 -15.38
CA ASN A 70 4.11 2.00 -14.46
C ASN A 70 3.70 1.51 -13.07
N HIS A 71 2.66 2.11 -12.45
CA HIS A 71 2.29 1.73 -11.09
C HIS A 71 1.67 0.32 -11.01
N ASN A 72 0.92 -0.09 -12.05
CA ASN A 72 0.42 -1.47 -12.12
C ASN A 72 1.54 -2.49 -12.32
N PHE A 73 2.49 -2.22 -13.22
CA PHE A 73 3.66 -3.08 -13.40
C PHE A 73 4.51 -3.16 -12.14
N LEU A 74 4.68 -2.05 -11.43
CA LEU A 74 5.35 -2.03 -10.13
C LEU A 74 4.67 -2.98 -9.13
N MET A 75 3.33 -2.94 -9.02
CA MET A 75 2.59 -3.85 -8.14
C MET A 75 2.84 -5.31 -8.52
N MET A 76 2.77 -5.65 -9.81
CA MET A 76 3.05 -7.00 -10.29
C MET A 76 4.46 -7.46 -9.91
N ALA A 77 5.47 -6.61 -10.09
CA ALA A 77 6.85 -6.93 -9.78
C ALA A 77 7.10 -7.09 -8.27
N LEU A 78 6.51 -6.21 -7.45
CA LEU A 78 6.58 -6.29 -5.98
C LEU A 78 5.99 -7.61 -5.45
N THR A 79 4.83 -8.04 -6.00
CA THR A 79 4.21 -9.32 -5.60
C THR A 79 5.07 -10.54 -5.95
N LYS A 80 5.98 -10.41 -6.90
CA LYS A 80 6.96 -11.43 -7.28
C LYS A 80 8.31 -11.31 -6.57
N GLY A 81 8.44 -10.36 -5.66
CA GLY A 81 9.60 -10.22 -4.79
C GLY A 81 10.65 -9.24 -5.31
N LEU A 82 10.27 -8.24 -6.11
CA LEU A 82 11.17 -7.14 -6.46
C LEU A 82 11.65 -6.41 -5.19
N ASP A 83 12.98 -6.34 -5.02
CA ASP A 83 13.59 -5.68 -3.87
C ASP A 83 13.85 -4.19 -4.11
N LEU A 84 14.31 -3.83 -5.31
CA LEU A 84 14.79 -2.48 -5.62
C LEU A 84 14.17 -1.93 -6.91
N PRO A 85 13.01 -1.28 -6.85
CA PRO A 85 12.44 -0.58 -7.99
C PRO A 85 13.20 0.73 -8.25
N ILE A 86 13.72 0.91 -9.46
CA ILE A 86 14.21 2.21 -9.95
C ILE A 86 13.01 2.92 -10.55
N MET A 87 12.53 3.96 -9.86
CA MET A 87 11.32 4.70 -10.20
C MET A 87 11.42 6.16 -9.78
N ASN A 88 10.54 7.02 -10.28
CA ASN A 88 10.45 8.40 -9.81
C ASN A 88 9.60 8.46 -8.51
N PRO A 89 10.19 8.76 -7.34
CA PRO A 89 9.47 8.82 -6.08
C PRO A 89 8.56 10.05 -5.94
N ASN A 90 8.68 11.03 -6.84
CA ASN A 90 7.83 12.23 -6.84
C ASN A 90 6.49 12.01 -7.58
N ILE A 91 6.25 10.82 -8.12
CA ILE A 91 4.97 10.43 -8.71
C ILE A 91 4.16 9.72 -7.63
N ASP A 92 3.06 10.35 -7.21
CA ASP A 92 2.24 9.88 -6.09
C ASP A 92 1.73 8.45 -6.28
N SER A 93 1.27 8.09 -7.47
CA SER A 93 0.80 6.73 -7.78
C SER A 93 1.88 5.66 -7.57
N MET A 94 3.15 5.99 -7.81
CA MET A 94 4.26 5.05 -7.61
C MET A 94 4.51 4.80 -6.12
N THR A 95 4.57 5.85 -5.32
CA THR A 95 4.76 5.73 -3.87
C THR A 95 3.52 5.16 -3.18
N ALA A 96 2.31 5.52 -3.64
CA ALA A 96 1.06 4.94 -3.19
C ALA A 96 1.02 3.41 -3.43
N THR A 97 1.49 2.96 -4.60
CA THR A 97 1.59 1.52 -4.92
C THR A 97 2.48 0.78 -3.92
N VAL A 98 3.64 1.35 -3.56
CA VAL A 98 4.53 0.72 -2.56
C VAL A 98 3.88 0.65 -1.18
N ARG A 99 3.17 1.71 -0.75
CA ARG A 99 2.45 1.71 0.53
C ARG A 99 1.31 0.71 0.52
N ALA A 100 0.51 0.68 -0.55
CA ALA A 100 -0.56 -0.30 -0.71
C ALA A 100 -0.03 -1.74 -0.69
N TYR A 101 1.08 -2.00 -1.39
CA TYR A 101 1.74 -3.31 -1.34
C TYR A 101 2.14 -3.72 0.08
N LYS A 102 2.79 -2.82 0.83
CA LYS A 102 3.20 -3.09 2.23
C LYS A 102 1.99 -3.38 3.12
N LEU A 103 0.91 -2.63 2.95
CA LEU A 103 -0.35 -2.84 3.66
C LEU A 103 -0.94 -4.21 3.35
N LEU A 104 -1.16 -4.51 2.06
CA LEU A 104 -1.82 -5.72 1.59
C LEU A 104 -1.02 -7.00 1.89
N THR A 105 0.31 -6.90 1.97
CA THR A 105 1.19 -8.03 2.30
C THR A 105 1.53 -8.12 3.79
N ASN A 106 0.86 -7.32 4.63
CA ASN A 106 1.07 -7.30 6.08
C ASN A 106 2.51 -6.97 6.52
N ILE A 107 3.25 -6.23 5.69
CA ILE A 107 4.53 -5.62 6.03
C ILE A 107 4.29 -4.39 6.90
N ASP A 108 3.33 -3.54 6.53
CA ASP A 108 2.82 -2.44 7.36
C ASP A 108 1.86 -3.00 8.41
N LYS A 109 2.41 -3.29 9.60
CA LYS A 109 1.65 -3.88 10.71
C LYS A 109 0.62 -2.89 11.24
N ASN A 110 -0.62 -3.36 11.38
CA ASN A 110 -1.76 -2.56 11.84
C ASN A 110 -2.05 -1.32 10.98
N SER A 111 -1.57 -1.32 9.73
CA SER A 111 -1.79 -0.22 8.76
C SER A 111 -1.26 1.15 9.23
N VAL A 112 -0.28 1.16 10.13
CA VAL A 112 0.20 2.39 10.78
C VAL A 112 0.81 3.38 9.79
N ASP A 113 1.68 2.90 8.90
CA ASP A 113 2.36 3.75 7.89
C ASP A 113 1.32 4.28 6.87
N PHE A 114 0.42 3.43 6.42
CA PHE A 114 -0.63 3.80 5.47
C PHE A 114 -1.60 4.83 6.05
N ILE A 115 -2.11 4.60 7.27
CA ILE A 115 -3.03 5.51 7.95
C ILE A 115 -2.33 6.84 8.28
N SER A 116 -1.08 6.82 8.75
CA SER A 116 -0.35 8.06 9.06
C SER A 116 -0.15 8.94 7.83
N HIS A 117 -0.01 8.34 6.65
CA HIS A 117 0.20 9.07 5.41
C HIS A 117 -1.10 9.58 4.77
N TYR A 118 -2.15 8.76 4.76
CA TYR A 118 -3.42 9.08 4.08
C TYR A 118 -4.55 9.48 5.03
N GLY A 119 -4.48 9.14 6.30
CA GLY A 119 -5.51 9.44 7.30
C GLY A 119 -5.61 10.93 7.67
N GLY A 120 -4.64 11.76 7.30
CA GLY A 120 -4.68 13.22 7.47
C GLY A 120 -5.37 13.97 6.34
N GLU A 121 -5.62 13.35 5.21
CA GLU A 121 -6.40 13.93 4.12
C GLU A 121 -7.91 13.78 4.40
N LYS A 122 -8.42 14.58 5.34
CA LYS A 122 -9.84 14.92 5.29
C LYS A 122 -10.04 15.60 3.94
N LYS A 123 -10.70 14.93 2.99
CA LYS A 123 -11.35 15.61 1.87
C LYS A 123 -12.14 16.74 2.51
N THR A 124 -11.70 17.96 2.27
CA THR A 124 -12.43 19.16 2.70
C THR A 124 -13.77 19.16 2.00
N ALA A 125 -14.79 18.62 2.66
CA ALA A 125 -16.11 19.13 2.50
C ALA A 125 -16.08 20.61 2.92
N PRO A 126 -16.86 21.52 2.27
CA PRO A 126 -16.72 22.96 2.47
C PRO A 126 -16.83 23.32 3.94
N ALA A 127 -15.90 24.14 4.38
CA ALA A 127 -15.73 24.60 5.75
C ALA A 127 -17.06 25.13 6.34
N ALA A 128 -17.58 24.42 7.32
CA ALA A 128 -18.42 25.02 8.35
C ALA A 128 -17.48 25.47 9.47
N THR A 129 -17.50 26.73 9.73
CA THR A 129 -16.72 27.49 10.71
C THR A 129 -16.80 26.91 12.11
N GLY A 130 -15.60 26.67 12.69
CA GLY A 130 -15.33 26.85 14.11
C GLY A 130 -15.96 25.91 15.10
N ALA A 131 -15.17 24.94 15.57
CA ALA A 131 -14.97 24.48 16.96
C ALA A 131 -14.08 23.24 16.90
N LYS A 132 -13.17 23.05 17.87
CA LYS A 132 -12.52 21.76 18.13
C LYS A 132 -13.65 20.75 18.40
N ALA A 133 -13.96 19.91 17.43
CA ALA A 133 -14.91 18.82 17.66
C ALA A 133 -14.25 17.85 18.64
N GLU A 134 -14.76 17.75 19.86
CA GLU A 134 -14.46 16.63 20.75
C GLU A 134 -14.81 15.35 19.99
N ILE A 135 -13.90 14.41 19.95
CA ILE A 135 -14.15 13.08 19.40
C ILE A 135 -15.16 12.42 20.31
N ASP A 136 -16.40 12.27 19.84
CA ASP A 136 -17.45 11.52 20.52
C ASP A 136 -17.53 10.06 20.05
N LEU A 137 -18.32 9.23 20.71
CA LEU A 137 -18.45 7.83 20.40
C LEU A 137 -19.05 7.58 18.99
N PRO A 138 -20.10 8.27 18.54
CA PRO A 138 -20.60 8.15 17.17
C PRO A 138 -19.53 8.45 16.12
N TYR A 139 -18.79 9.53 16.28
CA TYR A 139 -17.71 9.89 15.37
C TYR A 139 -16.61 8.83 15.31
N ALA A 140 -16.22 8.28 16.47
CA ALA A 140 -15.20 7.23 16.55
C ALA A 140 -15.63 5.96 15.80
N ILE A 141 -16.92 5.60 15.84
CA ILE A 141 -17.47 4.44 15.14
C ILE A 141 -17.56 4.69 13.64
N GLU A 142 -18.13 5.83 13.22
CA GLU A 142 -18.26 6.22 11.81
C GLU A 142 -16.91 6.25 11.09
N ASN A 143 -15.83 6.59 11.80
CA ASN A 143 -14.49 6.67 11.25
C ASN A 143 -13.59 5.46 11.56
N GLY A 144 -14.13 4.39 12.13
CA GLY A 144 -13.41 3.15 12.40
C GLY A 144 -12.29 3.27 13.45
N LEU A 145 -12.36 4.26 14.34
CA LEU A 145 -11.36 4.53 15.38
C LEU A 145 -11.55 3.57 16.56
N LYS A 146 -11.12 2.33 16.39
CA LYS A 146 -11.40 1.21 17.32
C LYS A 146 -10.94 1.47 18.75
N LYS A 147 -9.78 2.07 18.93
CA LYS A 147 -9.22 2.35 20.27
C LYS A 147 -9.99 3.46 20.97
N GLU A 148 -10.23 4.56 20.27
CA GLU A 148 -10.98 5.71 20.76
C GLU A 148 -12.43 5.32 21.07
N ALA A 149 -13.07 4.51 20.22
CA ALA A 149 -14.40 3.98 20.46
C ALA A 149 -14.47 3.13 21.74
N ALA A 150 -13.48 2.26 21.96
CA ALA A 150 -13.41 1.44 23.18
C ALA A 150 -13.20 2.30 24.45
N ASP A 151 -12.28 3.27 24.39
CA ASP A 151 -11.97 4.15 25.52
C ASP A 151 -13.17 5.06 25.87
N LEU A 152 -13.87 5.60 24.86
CA LEU A 152 -15.08 6.41 25.03
C LEU A 152 -16.25 5.58 25.57
N THR A 153 -16.45 4.37 25.07
CA THR A 153 -17.48 3.46 25.59
C THR A 153 -17.23 3.13 27.05
N ALA A 154 -15.98 2.84 27.43
CA ALA A 154 -15.63 2.54 28.83
C ALA A 154 -15.89 3.73 29.76
N LYS A 155 -15.70 4.96 29.30
CA LYS A 155 -16.05 6.18 30.07
C LYS A 155 -17.57 6.34 30.19
N LEU A 156 -18.29 6.22 29.07
CA LEU A 156 -19.75 6.39 29.05
C LEU A 156 -20.47 5.36 29.92
N LEU A 157 -19.96 4.14 30.03
CA LEU A 157 -20.52 3.09 30.89
C LEU A 157 -20.44 3.43 32.42
N GLN A 158 -19.64 4.41 32.80
CA GLN A 158 -19.60 4.87 34.19
C GLN A 158 -20.78 5.79 34.58
N GLU A 159 -21.41 6.44 33.58
CA GLU A 159 -22.43 7.46 33.77
C GLU A 159 -23.76 7.13 33.05
N THR A 160 -23.73 6.19 32.10
CA THR A 160 -24.88 5.86 31.24
C THR A 160 -25.11 4.37 31.22
N GLU A 161 -26.37 3.96 31.23
CA GLU A 161 -26.77 2.56 31.12
C GLU A 161 -26.39 1.99 29.77
N ALA A 162 -25.84 0.76 29.72
CA ALA A 162 -25.29 0.13 28.51
C ALA A 162 -26.30 0.11 27.34
N MET A 163 -27.58 -0.15 27.62
CA MET A 163 -28.60 -0.19 26.57
C MET A 163 -28.87 1.18 25.93
N ASN A 164 -28.73 2.26 26.68
CA ASN A 164 -28.87 3.61 26.12
C ASN A 164 -27.70 3.95 25.21
N ILE A 165 -26.48 3.55 25.58
CA ILE A 165 -25.31 3.72 24.69
C ILE A 165 -25.52 2.96 23.38
N VAL A 166 -26.04 1.73 23.45
CA VAL A 166 -26.31 0.92 22.25
C VAL A 166 -27.37 1.58 21.38
N ASN A 167 -28.52 1.93 21.94
CA ASN A 167 -29.66 2.40 21.17
C ASN A 167 -29.48 3.85 20.64
N ASP A 168 -28.90 4.72 21.45
CA ASP A 168 -28.84 6.15 21.15
C ASP A 168 -27.55 6.57 20.45
N MET A 169 -26.48 5.76 20.52
CA MET A 169 -25.17 6.11 19.97
C MET A 169 -24.63 5.07 18.97
N LEU A 170 -24.62 3.77 19.34
CA LEU A 170 -23.98 2.75 18.49
C LEU A 170 -24.82 2.43 17.24
N ILE A 171 -26.11 2.16 17.43
CA ILE A 171 -26.99 1.79 16.29
C ILE A 171 -27.06 2.94 15.29
N PRO A 172 -27.34 4.20 15.65
CA PRO A 172 -27.39 5.30 14.69
C PRO A 172 -26.06 5.53 13.96
N ALA A 173 -24.92 5.39 14.66
CA ALA A 173 -23.59 5.54 14.05
C ALA A 173 -23.28 4.42 13.05
N LEU A 174 -23.66 3.17 13.35
CA LEU A 174 -23.51 2.04 12.45
C LEU A 174 -24.42 2.13 11.23
N ASP A 175 -25.66 2.56 11.40
CA ASP A 175 -26.60 2.78 10.30
C ASP A 175 -26.08 3.85 9.33
N LYS A 176 -25.51 4.93 9.87
CA LYS A 176 -24.89 5.97 9.07
C LYS A 176 -23.66 5.48 8.33
N ALA A 177 -22.77 4.76 9.03
CA ALA A 177 -21.58 4.15 8.40
C ALA A 177 -21.98 3.15 7.30
N GLY A 178 -23.03 2.34 7.52
CA GLY A 178 -23.58 1.43 6.53
C GLY A 178 -24.13 2.16 5.29
N ALA A 179 -24.87 3.23 5.48
CA ALA A 179 -25.41 4.03 4.39
C ALA A 179 -24.32 4.77 3.58
N GLU A 180 -23.21 5.15 4.21
CA GLU A 180 -22.06 5.72 3.50
C GLU A 180 -21.29 4.64 2.72
N PHE A 181 -21.17 3.45 3.27
CA PHE A 181 -20.53 2.31 2.60
C PHE A 181 -21.31 1.86 1.35
N GLU A 182 -22.65 1.91 1.36
CA GLU A 182 -23.49 1.59 0.18
C GLU A 182 -23.37 2.62 -0.96
N LYS A 183 -22.92 3.83 -0.67
CA LYS A 183 -22.72 4.88 -1.69
C LYS A 183 -21.37 4.82 -2.40
N GLY A 184 -20.44 3.96 -1.97
CA GLY A 184 -19.11 3.72 -2.55
C GLY A 184 -18.05 4.68 -2.09
#